data_6a338a355f7dde0672dda43d3b7c05c8
#
_entry.id   6a338a355f7dde0672dda43d3b7c05c8
#
_cell.length_a   1.000
_cell.length_b   1.000
_cell.length_c   1.000
_cell.angle_alpha   90.00
_cell.angle_beta   90.00
_cell.angle_gamma   90.00
#
_symmetry.space_group_name_H-M   'P 1'
#
loop_
_entity.id
_entity.type
_entity.pdbx_description
1 polymer ?
#
loop_
_entity_poly.entity_id
_entity_poly.type
_entity_poly.pdbx_seq_one_letter_code
_entity_poly.pdbx_strand_id
1 'polypeptide(L)'
;TVVVIAIALLGFILTDYFSGKGRGGFTGGAKTIGKVNGKAVNYEAFNKRVELMENNMKQQGYPSSPALTQQAVDQTWNQEIGRILLSQEIDKLGIRISKKELGDILYGPNAPQDLKQQFSDPTTGQYNAVSAKQNIDEMLKKGTQEQKDNISNYITDLEEQRKQEKYVALLANTINYPRWFIEKQNADNSQMVKVSLVREVYTSIPDSTV
;
A
#
# COMPACT_ATOMS: atom_id res chain seq x y z
N THR A 1 28.87 -38.67 -34.45
CA THR A 1 28.75 -37.21 -34.23
C THR A 1 27.38 -36.85 -33.65
N VAL A 2 26.25 -37.32 -34.24
CA VAL A 2 24.88 -37.02 -33.81
C VAL A 2 24.60 -37.51 -32.38
N VAL A 3 25.08 -38.70 -32.01
CA VAL A 3 24.91 -39.31 -30.69
C VAL A 3 25.62 -38.47 -29.61
N VAL A 4 26.81 -37.93 -29.91
CA VAL A 4 27.55 -37.11 -28.97
C VAL A 4 26.84 -35.77 -28.70
N ILE A 5 26.25 -35.15 -29.73
CA ILE A 5 25.44 -33.94 -29.62
C ILE A 5 24.18 -34.21 -28.81
N ALA A 6 23.50 -35.35 -29.04
CA ALA A 6 22.32 -35.71 -28.28
C ALA A 6 22.62 -35.91 -26.77
N ILE A 7 23.75 -36.56 -26.45
CA ILE A 7 24.20 -36.76 -25.05
C ILE A 7 24.57 -35.44 -24.43
N ALA A 8 25.22 -34.53 -25.16
CA ALA A 8 25.56 -33.18 -24.64
C ALA A 8 24.31 -32.34 -24.36
N LEU A 9 23.31 -32.40 -25.24
CA LEU A 9 22.02 -31.71 -25.03
C LEU A 9 21.24 -32.32 -23.85
N LEU A 10 21.21 -33.66 -23.73
CA LEU A 10 20.63 -34.33 -22.57
C LEU A 10 21.34 -33.96 -21.28
N GLY A 11 22.67 -33.89 -21.26
CA GLY A 11 23.45 -33.46 -20.12
C GLY A 11 23.14 -32.00 -19.73
N PHE A 12 22.99 -31.12 -20.70
CA PHE A 12 22.61 -29.72 -20.46
C PHE A 12 21.19 -29.61 -19.87
N ILE A 13 20.22 -30.31 -20.40
CA ILE A 13 18.84 -30.37 -19.92
C ILE A 13 18.77 -30.96 -18.49
N LEU A 14 19.53 -32.04 -18.24
CA LEU A 14 19.61 -32.66 -16.93
C LEU A 14 20.30 -31.73 -15.92
N THR A 15 21.36 -31.04 -16.30
CA THR A 15 22.06 -30.08 -15.42
C THR A 15 21.14 -28.94 -15.06
N ASP A 16 20.37 -28.42 -16.00
CA ASP A 16 19.40 -27.33 -15.75
C ASP A 16 18.25 -27.81 -14.84
N TYR A 17 17.83 -29.06 -15.01
CA TYR A 17 16.80 -29.69 -14.16
C TYR A 17 17.30 -29.95 -12.72
N PHE A 18 18.52 -30.46 -12.55
CA PHE A 18 19.09 -30.79 -11.23
C PHE A 18 19.71 -29.59 -10.49
N SER A 19 20.14 -28.55 -11.20
CA SER A 19 20.77 -27.38 -10.57
C SER A 19 19.80 -26.52 -9.75
N GLY A 20 18.51 -26.87 -9.72
CA GLY A 20 17.52 -26.21 -8.85
C GLY A 20 17.30 -24.72 -9.10
N LYS A 21 18.11 -24.12 -9.98
CA LYS A 21 17.99 -22.72 -10.40
C LYS A 21 17.05 -22.54 -11.60
N GLY A 22 16.78 -23.60 -12.34
CA GLY A 22 15.92 -23.61 -13.52
C GLY A 22 14.59 -24.27 -13.25
N ARG A 23 13.84 -23.84 -12.25
CA ARG A 23 12.43 -24.23 -12.14
C ARG A 23 11.56 -23.34 -13.02
N GLY A 24 11.99 -23.21 -14.27
CA GLY A 24 11.20 -22.71 -15.37
C GLY A 24 10.77 -23.91 -16.21
N GLY A 25 9.71 -24.59 -15.81
CA GLY A 25 9.10 -25.61 -16.66
C GLY A 25 8.72 -24.96 -17.98
N PHE A 26 8.98 -25.62 -19.07
CA PHE A 26 8.79 -25.24 -20.47
C PHE A 26 7.30 -25.00 -20.86
N THR A 27 6.42 -24.92 -19.87
CA THR A 27 4.98 -24.63 -20.05
C THR A 27 4.44 -23.88 -18.88
N GLY A 28 4.74 -22.60 -18.80
CA GLY A 28 4.10 -21.71 -17.85
C GLY A 28 5.01 -20.57 -17.48
N GLY A 29 4.72 -19.38 -17.96
CA GLY A 29 5.45 -18.16 -17.59
C GLY A 29 5.74 -18.13 -16.10
N ALA A 30 6.93 -17.73 -15.73
CA ALA A 30 7.36 -17.66 -14.33
C ALA A 30 6.33 -16.89 -13.52
N LYS A 31 5.49 -17.59 -12.75
CA LYS A 31 4.44 -16.96 -11.93
C LYS A 31 5.00 -16.14 -10.78
N THR A 32 6.33 -16.16 -10.61
CA THR A 32 7.02 -15.53 -9.49
C THR A 32 8.21 -14.73 -10.00
N ILE A 33 8.25 -13.45 -9.68
CA ILE A 33 9.37 -12.55 -10.04
C ILE A 33 10.50 -12.56 -9.02
N GLY A 34 10.21 -12.99 -7.79
CA GLY A 34 11.19 -13.02 -6.72
C GLY A 34 10.59 -13.51 -5.41
N LYS A 35 11.42 -13.49 -4.36
CA LYS A 35 10.99 -13.82 -2.99
C LYS A 35 11.47 -12.72 -2.04
N VAL A 36 10.60 -12.29 -1.14
CA VAL A 36 10.90 -11.37 -0.07
C VAL A 36 10.71 -12.09 1.25
N ASN A 37 11.78 -12.27 2.03
CA ASN A 37 11.77 -12.99 3.30
C ASN A 37 10.99 -14.33 3.24
N GLY A 38 11.26 -15.12 2.18
CA GLY A 38 10.64 -16.42 1.94
C GLY A 38 9.27 -16.39 1.23
N LYS A 39 8.57 -15.27 1.19
CA LYS A 39 7.28 -15.11 0.50
C LYS A 39 7.51 -14.81 -0.98
N ALA A 40 6.90 -15.62 -1.84
CA ALA A 40 6.99 -15.44 -3.29
C ALA A 40 6.13 -14.27 -3.74
N VAL A 41 6.67 -13.46 -4.67
CA VAL A 41 5.94 -12.33 -5.29
C VAL A 41 5.41 -12.80 -6.63
N ASN A 42 4.09 -12.79 -6.78
CA ASN A 42 3.42 -13.22 -8.00
C ASN A 42 3.62 -12.20 -9.13
N TYR A 43 3.99 -12.67 -10.33
CA TYR A 43 4.26 -11.82 -11.48
C TYR A 43 3.02 -11.04 -11.94
N GLU A 44 1.87 -11.71 -12.07
CA GLU A 44 0.65 -11.07 -12.59
C GLU A 44 0.16 -9.95 -11.65
N ALA A 45 0.13 -10.25 -10.35
CA ALA A 45 -0.26 -9.27 -9.35
C ALA A 45 0.72 -8.08 -9.28
N PHE A 46 2.00 -8.35 -9.42
CA PHE A 46 3.02 -7.30 -9.45
C PHE A 46 2.88 -6.42 -10.71
N ASN A 47 2.77 -7.04 -11.89
CA ASN A 47 2.64 -6.30 -13.14
C ASN A 47 1.41 -5.39 -13.16
N LYS A 48 0.28 -5.87 -12.64
CA LYS A 48 -0.94 -5.07 -12.49
C LYS A 48 -0.71 -3.83 -11.60
N ARG A 49 0.08 -3.95 -10.53
CA ARG A 49 0.45 -2.81 -9.69
C ARG A 49 1.40 -1.84 -10.38
N VAL A 50 2.34 -2.35 -11.17
CA VAL A 50 3.22 -1.51 -12.00
C VAL A 50 2.41 -0.69 -12.98
N GLU A 51 1.45 -1.30 -13.68
CA GLU A 51 0.55 -0.60 -14.61
C GLU A 51 -0.26 0.49 -13.91
N LEU A 52 -0.80 0.22 -12.73
CA LEU A 52 -1.51 1.21 -11.91
C LEU A 52 -0.59 2.35 -11.50
N MET A 53 0.64 2.05 -11.07
CA MET A 53 1.64 3.06 -10.71
C MET A 53 2.02 3.94 -11.89
N GLU A 54 2.28 3.32 -13.04
CA GLU A 54 2.60 4.04 -14.28
C GLU A 54 1.45 4.95 -14.73
N ASN A 55 0.21 4.46 -14.65
CA ASN A 55 -0.98 5.26 -14.97
C ASN A 55 -1.16 6.44 -14.02
N ASN A 56 -0.94 6.25 -12.73
CA ASN A 56 -0.98 7.34 -11.75
C ASN A 56 0.09 8.40 -12.03
N MET A 57 1.31 7.99 -12.38
CA MET A 57 2.38 8.90 -12.76
C MET A 57 2.01 9.70 -14.03
N LYS A 58 1.43 9.04 -15.04
CA LYS A 58 0.94 9.72 -16.25
C LYS A 58 -0.14 10.75 -15.95
N GLN A 59 -1.07 10.44 -15.05
CA GLN A 59 -2.10 11.40 -14.60
C GLN A 59 -1.51 12.60 -13.84
N GLN A 60 -0.36 12.43 -13.19
CA GLN A 60 0.40 13.50 -12.54
C GLN A 60 1.24 14.33 -13.53
N GLY A 61 1.18 14.03 -14.82
CA GLY A 61 1.86 14.80 -15.87
C GLY A 61 3.23 14.26 -16.29
N TYR A 62 3.64 13.09 -15.80
CA TYR A 62 4.89 12.48 -16.27
C TYR A 62 4.73 11.95 -17.70
N PRO A 63 5.65 12.25 -18.63
CA PRO A 63 5.58 11.77 -20.00
C PRO A 63 5.82 10.25 -20.06
N SER A 64 5.08 9.56 -20.93
CA SER A 64 5.31 8.14 -21.19
C SER A 64 6.71 7.93 -21.77
N SER A 65 7.54 7.18 -21.07
CA SER A 65 8.91 6.87 -21.47
C SER A 65 9.38 5.55 -20.85
N PRO A 66 10.39 4.89 -21.40
CA PRO A 66 10.98 3.71 -20.76
C PRO A 66 11.51 4.00 -19.35
N ALA A 67 11.99 5.21 -19.10
CA ALA A 67 12.43 5.65 -17.77
C ALA A 67 11.26 5.71 -16.77
N LEU A 68 10.08 6.17 -17.19
CA LEU A 68 8.88 6.17 -16.35
C LEU A 68 8.49 4.74 -15.97
N THR A 69 8.48 3.82 -16.94
CA THR A 69 8.17 2.40 -16.67
C THR A 69 9.16 1.80 -15.69
N GLN A 70 10.48 2.06 -15.87
CA GLN A 70 11.50 1.59 -14.93
C GLN A 70 11.27 2.16 -13.52
N GLN A 71 11.00 3.46 -13.41
CA GLN A 71 10.69 4.09 -12.13
C GLN A 71 9.45 3.50 -11.47
N ALA A 72 8.39 3.21 -12.25
CA ALA A 72 7.19 2.55 -11.75
C ALA A 72 7.49 1.15 -11.23
N VAL A 73 8.33 0.37 -11.93
CA VAL A 73 8.79 -0.96 -11.49
C VAL A 73 9.55 -0.87 -10.17
N ASP A 74 10.54 0.02 -10.08
CA ASP A 74 11.38 0.17 -8.89
C ASP A 74 10.56 0.62 -7.68
N GLN A 75 9.66 1.57 -7.88
CA GLN A 75 8.79 2.07 -6.82
C GLN A 75 7.80 0.98 -6.35
N THR A 76 7.19 0.25 -7.29
CA THR A 76 6.28 -0.85 -6.98
C THR A 76 7.01 -1.98 -6.25
N TRP A 77 8.26 -2.29 -6.65
CA TRP A 77 9.06 -3.31 -5.99
C TRP A 77 9.38 -2.93 -4.53
N ASN A 78 9.78 -1.69 -4.29
CA ASN A 78 10.05 -1.21 -2.94
C ASN A 78 8.78 -1.21 -2.06
N GLN A 79 7.64 -0.83 -2.63
CA GLN A 79 6.36 -0.91 -1.92
C GLN A 79 5.97 -2.36 -1.60
N GLU A 80 6.20 -3.29 -2.53
CA GLU A 80 5.90 -4.71 -2.32
C GLU A 80 6.78 -5.33 -1.23
N ILE A 81 8.08 -4.99 -1.19
CA ILE A 81 8.97 -5.38 -0.10
C ILE A 81 8.42 -4.87 1.24
N GLY A 82 8.13 -3.58 1.35
CA GLY A 82 7.60 -2.97 2.56
C GLY A 82 6.28 -3.64 3.01
N ARG A 83 5.37 -3.88 2.07
CA ARG A 83 4.08 -4.54 2.33
C ARG A 83 4.26 -5.96 2.87
N ILE A 84 5.14 -6.75 2.26
CA ILE A 84 5.38 -8.14 2.69
C ILE A 84 6.02 -8.18 4.08
N LEU A 85 7.03 -7.36 4.33
CA LEU A 85 7.70 -7.32 5.62
C LEU A 85 6.75 -6.85 6.73
N LEU A 86 5.97 -5.80 6.47
CA LEU A 86 4.98 -5.29 7.41
C LEU A 86 3.88 -6.32 7.70
N SER A 87 3.36 -7.00 6.67
CA SER A 87 2.37 -8.07 6.84
C SER A 87 2.91 -9.19 7.73
N GLN A 88 4.17 -9.58 7.57
CA GLN A 88 4.80 -10.61 8.39
C GLN A 88 4.95 -10.18 9.87
N GLU A 89 5.28 -8.92 10.13
CA GLU A 89 5.34 -8.41 11.52
C GLU A 89 3.95 -8.33 12.16
N ILE A 90 2.94 -7.87 11.39
CA ILE A 90 1.55 -7.85 11.82
C ILE A 90 1.06 -9.26 12.17
N ASP A 91 1.37 -10.25 11.33
CA ASP A 91 1.00 -11.65 11.55
C ASP A 91 1.70 -12.24 12.79
N LYS A 92 2.97 -11.93 13.02
CA LYS A 92 3.71 -12.34 14.24
C LYS A 92 3.11 -11.78 15.51
N LEU A 93 2.61 -10.54 15.47
CA LEU A 93 1.92 -9.90 16.58
C LEU A 93 0.48 -10.42 16.78
N GLY A 94 -0.02 -11.27 15.87
CA GLY A 94 -1.36 -11.81 15.95
C GLY A 94 -2.47 -10.79 15.71
N ILE A 95 -2.17 -9.66 15.07
CA ILE A 95 -3.15 -8.62 14.74
C ILE A 95 -4.10 -9.16 13.66
N ARG A 96 -5.37 -9.24 14.01
CA ARG A 96 -6.43 -9.76 13.13
C ARG A 96 -7.63 -8.82 13.10
N ILE A 97 -8.40 -8.92 12.02
CA ILE A 97 -9.69 -8.26 11.88
C ILE A 97 -10.78 -9.29 12.11
N SER A 98 -11.67 -9.02 13.05
CA SER A 98 -12.84 -9.88 13.30
C SER A 98 -13.93 -9.62 12.26
N LYS A 99 -14.83 -10.60 12.07
CA LYS A 99 -15.99 -10.42 11.18
C LYS A 99 -16.86 -9.24 11.57
N LYS A 100 -16.99 -8.98 12.88
CA LYS A 100 -17.73 -7.82 13.37
C LYS A 100 -17.04 -6.52 12.98
N GLU A 101 -15.74 -6.44 13.20
CA GLU A 101 -14.95 -5.26 12.85
C GLU A 101 -14.96 -5.00 11.32
N LEU A 102 -14.86 -6.06 10.52
CA LEU A 102 -15.02 -5.94 9.07
C LEU A 102 -16.40 -5.42 8.68
N GLY A 103 -17.46 -5.91 9.34
CA GLY A 103 -18.81 -5.39 9.18
C GLY A 103 -18.92 -3.92 9.54
N ASP A 104 -18.29 -3.48 10.61
CA ASP A 104 -18.26 -2.06 11.03
C ASP A 104 -17.47 -1.20 10.05
N ILE A 105 -16.39 -1.72 9.43
CA ILE A 105 -15.65 -1.05 8.38
C ILE A 105 -16.48 -0.88 7.11
N LEU A 106 -17.17 -1.93 6.68
CA LEU A 106 -17.92 -1.90 5.42
C LEU A 106 -19.25 -1.17 5.54
N TYR A 107 -19.96 -1.35 6.66
CA TYR A 107 -21.34 -0.92 6.81
C TYR A 107 -21.58 0.06 7.97
N GLY A 108 -20.52 0.42 8.69
CA GLY A 108 -20.60 1.37 9.79
C GLY A 108 -20.53 2.83 9.36
N PRO A 109 -20.60 3.76 10.33
CA PRO A 109 -20.55 5.20 10.06
C PRO A 109 -19.23 5.64 9.40
N ASN A 110 -18.15 4.88 9.60
CA ASN A 110 -16.84 5.13 9.02
C ASN A 110 -16.56 4.29 7.77
N ALA A 111 -17.60 3.83 7.06
CA ALA A 111 -17.44 3.12 5.80
C ALA A 111 -16.61 3.93 4.79
N PRO A 112 -15.86 3.26 3.90
CA PRO A 112 -15.07 3.91 2.86
C PRO A 112 -15.89 4.90 2.04
N GLN A 113 -15.25 5.98 1.60
CA GLN A 113 -15.95 7.07 0.92
C GLN A 113 -16.54 6.65 -0.43
N ASP A 114 -15.87 5.74 -1.13
CA ASP A 114 -16.34 5.12 -2.37
C ASP A 114 -17.64 4.34 -2.16
N LEU A 115 -17.70 3.51 -1.11
CA LEU A 115 -18.94 2.82 -0.75
C LEU A 115 -20.05 3.81 -0.34
N LYS A 116 -19.71 4.85 0.41
CA LYS A 116 -20.67 5.89 0.78
C LYS A 116 -21.23 6.59 -0.44
N GLN A 117 -20.41 6.93 -1.42
CA GLN A 117 -20.85 7.57 -2.66
C GLN A 117 -21.71 6.62 -3.50
N GLN A 118 -21.31 5.35 -3.61
CA GLN A 118 -22.01 4.38 -4.44
C GLN A 118 -23.39 4.00 -3.88
N PHE A 119 -23.51 3.93 -2.54
CA PHE A 119 -24.72 3.50 -1.84
C PHE A 119 -25.39 4.63 -1.04
N SER A 120 -25.25 5.87 -1.48
CA SER A 120 -25.99 7.00 -0.93
C SER A 120 -27.46 6.94 -1.35
N ASP A 121 -28.35 7.22 -0.42
CA ASP A 121 -29.77 7.42 -0.71
C ASP A 121 -29.92 8.70 -1.54
N PRO A 122 -30.54 8.64 -2.75
CA PRO A 122 -30.65 9.79 -3.63
C PRO A 122 -31.48 10.95 -3.06
N THR A 123 -32.32 10.67 -2.06
CA THR A 123 -33.21 11.66 -1.44
C THR A 123 -32.55 12.34 -0.24
N THR A 124 -31.87 11.56 0.59
CA THR A 124 -31.31 12.05 1.86
C THR A 124 -29.79 12.31 1.78
N GLY A 125 -29.12 11.80 0.77
CA GLY A 125 -27.65 11.82 0.64
C GLY A 125 -26.93 10.95 1.69
N GLN A 126 -27.66 10.22 2.53
CA GLN A 126 -27.07 9.40 3.57
C GLN A 126 -26.68 8.02 3.05
N TYR A 127 -25.61 7.48 3.63
CA TYR A 127 -25.14 6.13 3.32
C TYR A 127 -26.18 5.06 3.73
N ASN A 128 -26.57 4.24 2.77
CA ASN A 128 -27.48 3.13 2.98
C ASN A 128 -26.70 1.82 3.18
N ALA A 129 -26.31 1.55 4.41
CA ALA A 129 -25.57 0.35 4.81
C ALA A 129 -26.29 -0.96 4.45
N VAL A 130 -27.63 -0.97 4.48
CA VAL A 130 -28.44 -2.16 4.16
C VAL A 130 -28.32 -2.47 2.67
N SER A 131 -28.50 -1.47 1.82
CA SER A 131 -28.32 -1.63 0.36
C SER A 131 -26.92 -2.05 -0.01
N ALA A 132 -25.90 -1.45 0.60
CA ALA A 132 -24.49 -1.83 0.40
C ALA A 132 -24.26 -3.30 0.75
N LYS A 133 -24.76 -3.74 1.93
CA LYS A 133 -24.64 -5.12 2.37
C LYS A 133 -25.34 -6.10 1.43
N GLN A 134 -26.56 -5.82 1.05
CA GLN A 134 -27.33 -6.68 0.14
C GLN A 134 -26.63 -6.81 -1.22
N ASN A 135 -26.14 -5.72 -1.75
CA ASN A 135 -25.45 -5.70 -3.06
C ASN A 135 -24.14 -6.49 -3.01
N ILE A 136 -23.32 -6.28 -1.99
CA ILE A 136 -22.06 -7.02 -1.79
C ILE A 136 -22.35 -8.52 -1.61
N ASP A 137 -23.30 -8.88 -0.77
CA ASP A 137 -23.70 -10.28 -0.53
C ASP A 137 -24.24 -10.94 -1.82
N GLU A 138 -24.97 -10.19 -2.64
CA GLU A 138 -25.49 -10.68 -3.92
C GLU A 138 -24.39 -10.86 -4.95
N MET A 139 -23.46 -9.91 -5.08
CA MET A 139 -22.31 -10.04 -5.95
C MET A 139 -21.41 -11.23 -5.57
N LEU A 140 -21.17 -11.45 -4.29
CA LEU A 140 -20.40 -12.59 -3.81
C LEU A 140 -21.09 -13.92 -4.06
N LYS A 141 -22.44 -14.00 -3.98
CA LYS A 141 -23.20 -15.24 -4.18
C LYS A 141 -23.49 -15.53 -5.65
N LYS A 142 -23.98 -14.54 -6.39
CA LYS A 142 -24.55 -14.70 -7.73
C LYS A 142 -23.75 -14.01 -8.85
N GLY A 143 -22.76 -13.17 -8.48
CA GLY A 143 -21.94 -12.43 -9.46
C GLY A 143 -21.10 -13.34 -10.35
N THR A 144 -20.62 -12.77 -11.43
CA THR A 144 -19.59 -13.40 -12.28
C THR A 144 -18.31 -13.64 -11.49
N GLN A 145 -17.43 -14.52 -11.97
CA GLN A 145 -16.15 -14.77 -11.29
C GLN A 145 -15.34 -13.48 -11.13
N GLU A 146 -15.31 -12.63 -12.14
CA GLU A 146 -14.64 -11.33 -12.09
C GLU A 146 -15.21 -10.40 -11.01
N GLN A 147 -16.54 -10.34 -10.89
CA GLN A 147 -17.19 -9.53 -9.85
C GLN A 147 -16.87 -10.05 -8.45
N LYS A 148 -16.87 -11.38 -8.26
CA LYS A 148 -16.49 -12.02 -6.99
C LYS A 148 -15.05 -11.72 -6.61
N ASP A 149 -14.15 -11.83 -7.58
CA ASP A 149 -12.73 -11.57 -7.39
C ASP A 149 -12.48 -10.09 -7.05
N ASN A 150 -13.15 -9.18 -7.75
CA ASN A 150 -13.03 -7.74 -7.48
C ASN A 150 -13.51 -7.39 -6.06
N ILE A 151 -14.68 -7.89 -5.63
CA ILE A 151 -15.18 -7.65 -4.27
C ILE A 151 -14.28 -8.31 -3.22
N SER A 152 -13.82 -9.53 -3.46
CA SER A 152 -12.93 -10.23 -2.52
C SER A 152 -11.59 -9.50 -2.36
N ASN A 153 -11.02 -9.00 -3.46
CA ASN A 153 -9.81 -8.19 -3.43
C ASN A 153 -10.04 -6.88 -2.66
N TYR A 154 -11.14 -6.18 -2.93
CA TYR A 154 -11.50 -4.95 -2.22
C TYR A 154 -11.61 -5.18 -0.70
N ILE A 155 -12.30 -6.23 -0.28
CA ILE A 155 -12.43 -6.58 1.15
C ILE A 155 -11.05 -6.90 1.74
N THR A 156 -10.22 -7.66 1.02
CA THR A 156 -8.86 -8.01 1.46
C THR A 156 -7.99 -6.77 1.63
N ASP A 157 -8.07 -5.81 0.71
CA ASP A 157 -7.31 -4.57 0.78
C ASP A 157 -7.76 -3.72 1.99
N LEU A 158 -9.05 -3.65 2.28
CA LEU A 158 -9.57 -2.97 3.48
C LEU A 158 -9.12 -3.66 4.78
N GLU A 159 -9.11 -5.00 4.82
CA GLU A 159 -8.58 -5.75 5.97
C GLU A 159 -7.08 -5.49 6.18
N GLU A 160 -6.30 -5.48 5.11
CA GLU A 160 -4.86 -5.19 5.15
C GLU A 160 -4.61 -3.77 5.65
N GLN A 161 -5.33 -2.79 5.12
CA GLN A 161 -5.25 -1.40 5.57
C GLN A 161 -5.58 -1.29 7.07
N ARG A 162 -6.65 -1.93 7.52
CA ARG A 162 -7.05 -1.88 8.92
C ARG A 162 -6.05 -2.55 9.86
N LYS A 163 -5.43 -3.66 9.43
CA LYS A 163 -4.33 -4.29 10.17
C LYS A 163 -3.14 -3.34 10.33
N GLN A 164 -2.78 -2.63 9.26
CA GLN A 164 -1.71 -1.63 9.30
C GLN A 164 -2.04 -0.48 10.24
N GLU A 165 -3.28 0.04 10.21
CA GLU A 165 -3.74 1.07 11.14
C GLU A 165 -3.63 0.61 12.60
N LYS A 166 -4.03 -0.63 12.90
CA LYS A 166 -3.89 -1.21 14.24
C LYS A 166 -2.42 -1.31 14.67
N TYR A 167 -1.55 -1.72 13.75
CA TYR A 167 -0.13 -1.80 14.00
C TYR A 167 0.48 -0.42 14.30
N VAL A 168 0.15 0.58 13.50
CA VAL A 168 0.60 1.97 13.74
C VAL A 168 0.05 2.50 15.06
N ALA A 169 -1.23 2.24 15.36
CA ALA A 169 -1.85 2.64 16.62
C ALA A 169 -1.18 1.94 17.81
N LEU A 170 -0.82 0.67 17.68
CA LEU A 170 -0.05 -0.05 18.70
C LEU A 170 1.29 0.63 18.96
N LEU A 171 2.06 0.93 17.92
CA LEU A 171 3.35 1.61 18.05
C LEU A 171 3.20 3.00 18.65
N ALA A 172 2.24 3.78 18.18
CA ALA A 172 1.99 5.13 18.70
C ALA A 172 1.63 5.13 20.19
N ASN A 173 0.84 4.14 20.64
CA ASN A 173 0.45 4.02 22.04
C ASN A 173 1.52 3.41 22.95
N THR A 174 2.61 2.87 22.40
CA THR A 174 3.76 2.41 23.21
C THR A 174 4.67 3.56 23.63
N ILE A 175 4.57 4.72 22.99
CA ILE A 175 5.34 5.90 23.34
C ILE A 175 4.68 6.56 24.57
N ASN A 176 5.22 6.28 25.74
CA ASN A 176 4.74 6.90 26.99
C ASN A 176 5.63 8.09 27.30
N TYR A 177 5.10 9.29 27.08
CA TYR A 177 5.78 10.52 27.50
C TYR A 177 5.64 10.71 29.02
N PRO A 178 6.74 10.90 29.76
CA PRO A 178 6.66 11.23 31.18
C PRO A 178 5.80 12.48 31.41
N ARG A 179 4.98 12.46 32.46
CA ARG A 179 4.06 13.56 32.75
C ARG A 179 4.76 14.92 32.86
N TRP A 180 5.95 14.94 33.48
CA TRP A 180 6.74 16.17 33.59
C TRP A 180 7.13 16.75 32.22
N PHE A 181 7.36 15.91 31.20
CA PHE A 181 7.69 16.37 29.84
C PHE A 181 6.49 17.06 29.19
N ILE A 182 5.29 16.46 29.32
CA ILE A 182 4.05 17.04 28.80
C ILE A 182 3.74 18.36 29.51
N GLU A 183 3.88 18.42 30.84
CA GLU A 183 3.67 19.61 31.63
C GLU A 183 4.65 20.72 31.23
N LYS A 184 5.93 20.39 31.04
CA LYS A 184 6.93 21.35 30.58
C LYS A 184 6.60 21.88 29.19
N GLN A 185 6.26 21.00 28.24
CA GLN A 185 5.92 21.41 26.88
C GLN A 185 4.68 22.31 26.84
N ASN A 186 3.67 22.00 27.66
CA ASN A 186 2.49 22.85 27.80
C ASN A 186 2.82 24.22 28.43
N ALA A 187 3.69 24.26 29.44
CA ALA A 187 4.16 25.50 30.01
C ALA A 187 4.93 26.34 29.00
N ASP A 188 5.86 25.75 28.27
CA ASP A 188 6.65 26.43 27.24
C ASP A 188 5.77 26.98 26.10
N ASN A 189 4.76 26.20 25.65
CA ASN A 189 3.83 26.62 24.61
C ASN A 189 2.81 27.67 25.08
N SER A 190 2.57 27.81 26.38
CA SER A 190 1.64 28.80 26.96
C SER A 190 2.30 30.10 27.29
N GLN A 191 3.62 30.21 27.20
CA GLN A 191 4.33 31.47 27.49
C GLN A 191 4.12 32.47 26.35
N MET A 192 3.46 33.57 26.67
CA MET A 192 3.37 34.72 25.78
C MET A 192 4.42 35.76 26.16
N VAL A 193 5.27 36.09 25.20
CA VAL A 193 6.26 37.16 25.37
C VAL A 193 5.81 38.39 24.58
N LYS A 194 5.78 39.55 25.22
CA LYS A 194 5.54 40.82 24.54
C LYS A 194 6.89 41.32 24.01
N VAL A 195 7.07 41.26 22.70
CA VAL A 195 8.30 41.76 22.06
C VAL A 195 8.00 43.14 21.48
N SER A 196 8.77 44.15 21.86
CA SER A 196 8.77 45.46 21.24
C SER A 196 9.94 45.52 20.25
N LEU A 197 9.63 45.69 18.98
CA LEU A 197 10.62 45.76 17.91
C LEU A 197 10.72 47.17 17.40
N VAL A 198 11.91 47.77 17.50
CA VAL A 198 12.22 49.02 16.81
C VAL A 198 12.93 48.62 15.51
N ARG A 199 12.31 48.94 14.39
CA ARG A 199 12.88 48.67 13.06
C ARG A 199 13.27 50.00 12.41
N GLU A 200 14.53 50.21 12.18
CA GLU A 200 15.03 51.30 11.36
C GLU A 200 15.36 50.78 9.97
N VAL A 201 14.77 51.38 8.95
CA VAL A 201 14.95 50.92 7.56
C VAL A 201 16.28 51.52 7.08
N TYR A 202 17.14 50.71 6.50
CA TYR A 202 18.47 51.09 6.03
C TYR A 202 18.47 52.34 5.10
N THR A 203 17.37 52.52 4.34
CA THR A 203 17.16 53.67 3.46
C THR A 203 16.87 54.98 4.20
N SER A 204 16.56 54.95 5.50
CA SER A 204 16.31 56.13 6.34
C SER A 204 17.58 56.65 7.05
N ILE A 205 18.68 55.93 6.95
CA ILE A 205 19.98 56.33 7.48
C ILE A 205 20.68 57.12 6.41
N PRO A 206 20.94 58.42 6.57
CA PRO A 206 21.70 59.16 5.58
C PRO A 206 23.10 58.59 5.45
N ASP A 207 23.49 58.31 4.20
CA ASP A 207 24.82 57.82 3.91
C ASP A 207 25.87 58.86 4.44
N SER A 208 26.65 58.43 5.42
CA SER A 208 27.70 59.26 5.93
C SER A 208 28.76 59.38 4.86
N THR A 209 28.74 60.45 4.13
CA THR A 209 29.83 60.83 3.23
C THR A 209 31.12 60.85 4.00
N VAL A 210 32.00 59.89 3.64
CA VAL A 210 33.40 59.90 3.99
C VAL A 210 34.08 61.03 3.25
#